data_95ba046eee0f9dd8ad8ce687a9b6af28
#
_entry.id   95ba046eee0f9dd8ad8ce687a9b6af28
#
_cell.length_a   1.000
_cell.length_b   1.000
_cell.length_c   1.000
_cell.angle_alpha   90.00
_cell.angle_beta   90.00
_cell.angle_gamma   90.00
#
_symmetry.space_group_name_H-M   'P 1'
#
loop_
_entity.id
_entity.type
_entity.pdbx_description
1 polymer ?
#
loop_
_entity_poly.entity_id
_entity_poly.type
_entity_poly.pdbx_seq_one_letter_code
_entity_poly.pdbx_strand_id
1 'polypeptide(L)'
;MRYFATKVLVASFIISGVLDMPPVQAQDTNERTVEQYACKDILRESGSNRDVAIAFLHGFLLGKSGGSKFNLETLKKQTDAFLERCLENPHDKAIDTMMKVKS
;
A
#
# COMPACT_ATOMS: atom_id res chain seq x y z
N MET A 1 -28.14 -48.21 -20.50
CA MET A 1 -27.84 -47.92 -20.08
C MET A 1 -27.18 -47.25 -19.75
N ARG A 2 -27.11 -47.14 -19.71
CA ARG A 2 -26.68 -46.45 -19.27
C ARG A 2 -26.01 -45.73 -18.76
N TYR A 3 -25.83 -45.67 -18.53
CA TYR A 3 -25.30 -44.96 -17.84
C TYR A 3 -24.47 -44.39 -17.62
N PHE A 4 -24.47 -44.33 -17.57
CA PHE A 4 -23.76 -43.81 -17.15
C PHE A 4 -23.26 -43.13 -16.95
N ALA A 5 -23.68 -43.28 -17.16
CA ALA A 5 -23.17 -42.67 -16.71
C ALA A 5 -22.68 -41.89 -16.42
N THR A 6 -22.91 -41.73 -16.29
CA THR A 6 -22.45 -41.10 -15.75
C THR A 6 -21.86 -40.28 -15.49
N LYS A 7 -22.21 -40.24 -15.46
CA LYS A 7 -21.77 -39.52 -14.91
C LYS A 7 -21.06 -38.73 -14.62
N VAL A 8 -21.50 -38.81 -14.85
CA VAL A 8 -20.88 -38.23 -14.23
C VAL A 8 -20.30 -37.34 -14.06
N LEU A 9 -20.56 -37.03 -14.13
CA LEU A 9 -20.11 -36.23 -13.62
C LEU A 9 -19.64 -35.55 -13.30
N VAL A 10 -19.97 -35.46 -13.23
CA VAL A 10 -19.50 -34.87 -12.50
C VAL A 10 -18.82 -34.29 -12.18
N ALA A 11 -19.22 -34.28 -12.31
CA ALA A 11 -18.61 -33.84 -11.63
C ALA A 11 -17.95 -33.15 -11.50
N SER A 12 -18.11 -33.11 -11.78
CA SER A 12 -17.56 -32.61 -11.37
C SER A 12 -17.16 -31.75 -11.28
N PHE A 13 -17.36 -31.47 -11.21
CA PHE A 13 -17.01 -30.73 -10.79
C PHE A 13 -16.57 -30.19 -10.27
N ILE A 14 -17.04 -30.22 -10.28
CA ILE A 14 -16.60 -29.85 -9.48
C ILE A 14 -15.82 -29.32 -9.32
N ILE A 15 -15.98 -29.27 -9.54
CA ILE A 15 -15.19 -28.85 -9.16
C ILE A 15 -14.60 -28.10 -9.20
N SER A 16 -14.89 -28.02 -9.39
CA SER A 16 -14.37 -27.45 -9.24
C SER A 16 -14.07 -26.68 -8.98
N GLY A 17 -14.34 -26.48 -8.92
CA GLY A 17 -14.17 -25.86 -8.31
C GLY A 17 -13.72 -25.25 -8.00
N VAL A 18 -13.92 -25.27 -7.81
CA VAL A 18 -13.46 -24.84 -7.25
C VAL A 18 -12.73 -24.18 -7.25
N LEU A 19 -12.93 -24.10 -7.44
CA LEU A 19 -12.30 -23.56 -7.34
C LEU A 19 -11.87 -22.64 -7.34
N ASP A 20 -12.24 -22.48 -7.39
CA ASP A 20 -11.98 -21.67 -7.28
C ASP A 20 -11.61 -20.82 -6.87
N MET A 21 -11.48 -20.67 -6.57
CA MET A 21 -11.12 -19.91 -6.02
C MET A 21 -10.47 -19.18 -5.76
N PRO A 22 -10.34 -18.89 -5.54
CA PRO A 22 -9.74 -18.09 -5.19
C PRO A 22 -9.25 -17.35 -4.81
N PRO A 23 -9.15 -17.20 -4.66
CA PRO A 23 -8.66 -16.42 -4.28
C PRO A 23 -8.15 -15.67 -3.97
N VAL A 24 -8.20 -15.66 -3.83
CA VAL A 24 -7.78 -15.02 -3.45
C VAL A 24 -7.16 -14.47 -3.04
N GLN A 25 -7.05 -14.47 -2.84
CA GLN A 25 -6.55 -13.87 -2.36
C GLN A 25 -5.75 -13.39 -1.97
N ALA A 26 -5.85 -13.58 -2.26
CA ALA A 26 -4.71 -13.35 -1.39
C ALA A 26 -4.26 -11.93 -1.39
N GLN A 27 -4.51 -11.27 -0.37
CA GLN A 27 -4.03 -9.93 -0.19
C GLN A 27 -2.59 -9.94 0.25
N ASP A 28 -1.77 -9.12 -0.39
CA ASP A 28 -0.42 -8.85 0.07
C ASP A 28 -0.51 -7.81 1.17
N THR A 29 -0.26 -8.21 2.41
CA THR A 29 -0.37 -7.32 3.56
C THR A 29 0.68 -6.23 3.57
N ASN A 30 1.72 -6.36 2.72
CA ASN A 30 2.74 -5.33 2.59
C ASN A 30 2.45 -4.30 1.51
N GLU A 31 1.37 -4.52 0.77
CA GLU A 31 1.01 -3.60 -0.29
C GLU A 31 0.27 -2.39 0.27
N ARG A 32 0.61 -1.20 -0.21
CA ARG A 32 -0.01 0.05 0.21
C ARG A 32 -0.44 0.84 -1.01
N THR A 33 -1.57 1.53 -0.90
CA THR A 33 -2.02 2.46 -1.94
C THR A 33 -1.70 3.87 -1.46
N VAL A 34 -0.97 4.63 -2.27
CA VAL A 34 -0.48 5.95 -1.87
C VAL A 34 -1.61 6.85 -1.39
N GLU A 35 -2.71 6.88 -2.14
CA GLU A 35 -3.82 7.78 -1.83
C GLU A 35 -4.60 7.39 -0.59
N GLN A 36 -4.44 6.16 -0.13
CA GLN A 36 -5.17 5.67 1.04
C GLN A 36 -4.28 5.49 2.27
N TYR A 37 -2.99 5.69 2.09
CA TYR A 37 -2.03 5.52 3.16
C TYR A 37 -2.16 6.69 4.12
N ALA A 38 -2.49 6.40 5.38
CA ALA A 38 -2.74 7.44 6.36
C ALA A 38 -1.53 7.67 7.25
N CYS A 39 -1.50 8.83 7.90
CA CYS A 39 -0.45 9.14 8.87
C CYS A 39 -0.31 8.05 9.92
N LYS A 40 -1.43 7.55 10.45
CA LYS A 40 -1.39 6.49 11.46
C LYS A 40 -0.71 5.24 10.94
N ASP A 41 -0.83 4.95 9.65
CA ASP A 41 -0.19 3.77 9.07
C ASP A 41 1.32 3.94 9.03
N ILE A 42 1.80 5.13 8.69
CA ILE A 42 3.23 5.47 8.76
C ILE A 42 3.74 5.29 10.19
N LEU A 43 3.00 5.83 11.16
CA LEU A 43 3.42 5.78 12.56
C LEU A 43 3.50 4.36 13.10
N ARG A 44 2.72 3.44 12.51
CA ARG A 44 2.73 2.04 12.93
C ARG A 44 3.85 1.23 12.29
N GLU A 45 4.45 1.74 11.21
CA GLU A 45 5.55 1.01 10.59
C GLU A 45 6.73 0.97 11.55
N SER A 46 7.47 -0.10 11.53
CA SER A 46 8.65 -0.22 12.37
C SER A 46 9.86 0.37 11.65
N GLY A 47 10.79 0.89 12.43
CA GLY A 47 12.13 1.30 12.04
C GLY A 47 12.37 1.52 10.56
N SER A 48 13.04 0.57 9.94
CA SER A 48 13.45 0.69 8.55
C SER A 48 12.26 0.72 7.59
N ASN A 49 11.16 0.05 7.93
CA ASN A 49 9.96 0.12 7.08
C ASN A 49 9.40 1.53 7.03
N ARG A 50 9.41 2.21 8.16
CA ARG A 50 8.96 3.60 8.22
C ARG A 50 9.85 4.49 7.37
N ASP A 51 11.16 4.31 7.49
CA ASP A 51 12.12 5.11 6.72
C ASP A 51 11.91 4.92 5.23
N VAL A 52 11.72 3.68 4.79
CA VAL A 52 11.49 3.37 3.39
C VAL A 52 10.18 4.01 2.90
N ALA A 53 9.13 3.91 3.70
CA ALA A 53 7.84 4.47 3.32
C ALA A 53 7.91 5.99 3.18
N ILE A 54 8.60 6.66 4.11
CA ILE A 54 8.76 8.11 4.07
C ILE A 54 9.60 8.52 2.86
N ALA A 55 10.70 7.80 2.60
CA ALA A 55 11.53 8.07 1.43
C ALA A 55 10.72 7.91 0.15
N PHE A 56 9.85 6.91 0.11
CA PHE A 56 8.98 6.69 -1.05
C PHE A 56 8.07 7.91 -1.26
N LEU A 57 7.46 8.44 -0.19
CA LEU A 57 6.58 9.60 -0.32
C LEU A 57 7.33 10.81 -0.87
N HIS A 58 8.56 11.04 -0.38
CA HIS A 58 9.39 12.12 -0.91
C HIS A 58 9.63 11.95 -2.40
N GLY A 59 10.04 10.75 -2.80
CA GLY A 59 10.34 10.48 -4.20
C GLY A 59 9.11 10.53 -5.10
N PHE A 60 7.98 10.05 -4.58
CA PHE A 60 6.74 10.08 -5.32
C PHE A 60 6.35 11.52 -5.67
N LEU A 61 6.40 12.41 -4.70
CA LEU A 61 6.05 13.81 -4.93
C LEU A 61 7.05 14.51 -5.84
N LEU A 62 8.33 14.21 -5.67
CA LEU A 62 9.36 14.77 -6.54
C LEU A 62 9.10 14.35 -7.99
N GLY A 63 8.82 13.08 -8.20
CA GLY A 63 8.53 12.56 -9.53
C GLY A 63 7.30 13.17 -10.14
N LYS A 64 6.23 13.35 -9.33
CA LYS A 64 5.01 13.97 -9.84
C LYS A 64 5.24 15.41 -10.27
N SER A 65 6.15 16.12 -9.64
CA SER A 65 6.48 17.50 -10.00
C SER A 65 7.41 17.58 -11.20
N GLY A 66 7.87 16.43 -11.72
CA GLY A 66 8.82 16.39 -12.82
C GLY A 66 10.25 16.68 -12.42
N GLY A 67 10.52 16.72 -11.11
CA GLY A 67 11.84 17.00 -10.62
C GLY A 67 12.71 15.78 -10.45
N SER A 68 14.01 16.01 -10.30
CA SER A 68 14.96 14.93 -10.08
C SER A 68 16.06 15.31 -9.11
N LYS A 69 16.03 16.54 -8.58
CA LYS A 69 17.05 17.03 -7.68
C LYS A 69 16.51 17.07 -6.26
N PHE A 70 17.32 16.68 -5.33
CA PHE A 70 16.93 16.73 -3.91
C PHE A 70 18.13 17.01 -3.06
N ASN A 71 17.85 17.46 -1.82
CA ASN A 71 18.86 17.80 -0.84
C ASN A 71 18.58 17.02 0.43
N LEU A 72 19.55 16.26 0.91
CA LEU A 72 19.35 15.37 2.07
C LEU A 72 18.98 16.14 3.33
N GLU A 73 19.60 17.29 3.57
CA GLU A 73 19.27 18.09 4.75
C GLU A 73 17.83 18.55 4.71
N THR A 74 17.40 19.01 3.54
CA THR A 74 16.00 19.43 3.36
C THR A 74 15.04 18.29 3.58
N LEU A 75 15.36 17.09 3.04
CA LEU A 75 14.51 15.93 3.22
C LEU A 75 14.39 15.55 4.69
N LYS A 76 15.51 15.65 5.44
CA LYS A 76 15.49 15.34 6.87
C LYS A 76 14.57 16.29 7.63
N LYS A 77 14.69 17.59 7.36
CA LYS A 77 13.82 18.58 8.00
C LYS A 77 12.36 18.35 7.66
N GLN A 78 12.08 18.05 6.40
CA GLN A 78 10.71 17.78 5.97
C GLN A 78 10.18 16.51 6.61
N THR A 79 11.02 15.50 6.77
CA THR A 79 10.63 14.26 7.43
C THR A 79 10.25 14.53 8.89
N ASP A 80 11.06 15.32 9.60
CA ASP A 80 10.74 15.65 10.99
C ASP A 80 9.41 16.39 11.09
N ALA A 81 9.20 17.39 10.23
CA ALA A 81 7.96 18.14 10.22
C ALA A 81 6.79 17.26 9.85
N PHE A 82 6.99 16.33 8.90
CA PHE A 82 5.96 15.39 8.48
C PHE A 82 5.53 14.50 9.65
N LEU A 83 6.50 13.95 10.38
CA LEU A 83 6.18 13.07 11.51
C LEU A 83 5.44 13.83 12.60
N GLU A 84 5.84 15.07 12.87
CA GLU A 84 5.14 15.90 13.84
C GLU A 84 3.69 16.12 13.46
N ARG A 85 3.44 16.47 12.19
CA ARG A 85 2.08 16.69 11.74
C ARG A 85 1.26 15.41 11.78
N CYS A 86 1.88 14.28 11.45
CA CYS A 86 1.20 13.00 11.52
C CYS A 86 0.78 12.65 12.95
N LEU A 87 1.64 12.95 13.92
CA LEU A 87 1.30 12.71 15.31
C LEU A 87 0.08 13.53 15.74
N GLU A 88 -0.02 14.77 15.27
CA GLU A 88 -1.14 15.64 15.59
C GLU A 88 -2.40 15.30 14.80
N ASN A 89 -2.25 14.70 13.63
CA ASN A 89 -3.36 14.44 12.73
C ASN A 89 -3.25 13.04 12.15
N PRO A 90 -3.41 12.00 12.98
CA PRO A 90 -3.12 10.63 12.54
C PRO A 90 -4.06 10.10 11.47
N HIS A 91 -5.23 10.69 11.31
CA HIS A 91 -6.19 10.25 10.30
C HIS A 91 -6.01 10.94 8.95
N ASP A 92 -5.13 11.94 8.88
CA ASP A 92 -4.84 12.60 7.61
C ASP A 92 -4.11 11.65 6.68
N LYS A 93 -4.25 11.90 5.38
CA LYS A 93 -3.51 11.13 4.38
C LYS A 93 -2.04 11.52 4.42
N ALA A 94 -1.18 10.50 4.39
CA ALA A 94 0.25 10.74 4.49
C ALA A 94 0.76 11.59 3.33
N ILE A 95 0.27 11.31 2.11
CA ILE A 95 0.74 12.05 0.94
C ILE A 95 0.34 13.54 1.02
N ASP A 96 -0.87 13.83 1.51
CA ASP A 96 -1.31 15.21 1.66
C ASP A 96 -0.49 15.94 2.72
N THR A 97 -0.18 15.23 3.82
CA THR A 97 0.63 15.79 4.89
C THR A 97 2.03 16.11 4.39
N MET A 98 2.61 15.19 3.61
CA MET A 98 3.95 15.41 3.04
C MET A 98 3.93 16.60 2.08
N MET A 99 2.87 16.74 1.28
CA MET A 99 2.73 17.89 0.39
C MET A 99 2.74 19.19 1.16
N LYS A 100 2.06 19.23 2.29
CA LYS A 100 2.00 20.44 3.11
C LYS A 100 3.36 20.83 3.65
N VAL A 101 4.18 19.87 4.07
CA VAL A 101 5.50 20.20 4.62
C VAL A 101 6.50 20.56 3.54
N LYS A 102 6.21 20.24 2.28
CA LYS A 102 7.09 20.58 1.17
C LYS A 102 6.74 21.91 0.50
N SER A 103 5.59 22.48 0.81
CA SER A 103 5.16 23.72 0.17
C SER A 103 5.62 24.97 0.90
#